data_81528d012ab4d9fd1580a2af84858125
#
_entry.id   81528d012ab4d9fd1580a2af84858125
#
_cell.length_a   1.000
_cell.length_b   1.000
_cell.length_c   1.000
_cell.angle_alpha   90.00
_cell.angle_beta   90.00
_cell.angle_gamma   90.00
#
_symmetry.space_group_name_H-M   'P 1'
#
loop_
_entity.id
_entity.type
_entity.pdbx_description
1 polymer ?
#
loop_
_entity_poly.entity_id
_entity_poly.type
_entity_poly.pdbx_seq_one_letter_code
_entity_poly.pdbx_strand_id
1 'polypeptide(L)'
;MARATSKPKKEISMEEALWKSADKLRGSVEPAEYKHVVLSLFFLKFASDKFEAQRKAISEKYGEKFVDNVAFYTKDNVFFLPEISRWSFIMENAKQDDIALKIDTALYTIEKANPALKGALPDNYYSRLHIDTAKLASLLDEIDKINTGDKENDIIGRIYEYFLSKFALAEGKGKGEFYTPKCIVNLIAEMIEPYDGILYDPCCGSGGMFVQSMKFVEAHHGNKKKVSIYGQEYTNTTYKLCKMNLAIRGISANLGEMAANTFTNDQHKDLKADYIMANPPFNQKEWRGDNELIDDPRWDGYEVPPTSNANYGWILNIVSKLSQNGVAGFLLANGALSDDGTELKIRRQLIENNLVEAIIILPRNLFYTTDISVTLWILNKNKKARVVEENGEVKRFRNREREILFMDLRQMGSPYEKKYIELTEEDRAKVTGVYHAWQQEGYEETYQNVPEFCYSASFDEVAEKGFTLVPSRYIEFVNRDENIDFDTKMKTLQSELRELLIAEEKSKADLLTVFKELGYEIEL
;
A
#
# COMPACT_ATOMS: atom_id res chain seq x y z
N MET A 1 34.04 -24.90 34.62
CA MET A 1 33.20 -23.69 34.59
C MET A 1 33.25 -23.10 33.18
N ALA A 2 32.27 -23.37 32.37
CA ALA A 2 32.17 -22.84 31.01
C ALA A 2 31.44 -21.50 31.09
N ARG A 3 32.08 -20.42 30.63
CA ARG A 3 31.48 -19.08 30.52
C ARG A 3 30.37 -19.16 29.45
N ALA A 4 29.14 -18.87 29.87
CA ALA A 4 28.03 -18.65 28.95
C ALA A 4 28.37 -17.44 28.06
N THR A 5 28.54 -17.67 26.76
CA THR A 5 28.65 -16.61 25.77
C THR A 5 27.29 -15.94 25.63
N SER A 6 27.17 -14.71 26.12
CA SER A 6 26.00 -13.87 25.91
C SER A 6 25.78 -13.70 24.40
N LYS A 7 24.59 -14.08 23.90
CA LYS A 7 24.17 -13.74 22.53
C LYS A 7 24.31 -12.21 22.35
N PRO A 8 24.85 -11.75 21.21
CA PRO A 8 24.94 -10.32 20.94
C PRO A 8 23.52 -9.72 21.04
N LYS A 9 23.36 -8.67 21.84
CA LYS A 9 22.13 -7.87 21.86
C LYS A 9 21.92 -7.36 20.43
N LYS A 10 20.79 -7.74 19.84
CA LYS A 10 20.36 -7.21 18.53
C LYS A 10 20.29 -5.70 18.68
N GLU A 11 21.09 -4.94 17.95
CA GLU A 11 20.97 -3.49 17.88
C GLU A 11 19.56 -3.16 17.40
N ILE A 12 18.85 -2.37 18.22
CA ILE A 12 17.49 -1.93 17.90
C ILE A 12 17.61 -0.84 16.85
N SER A 13 16.90 -0.97 15.72
CA SER A 13 16.88 0.08 14.70
C SER A 13 16.32 1.39 15.28
N MET A 14 16.68 2.52 14.66
CA MET A 14 16.16 3.83 15.05
C MET A 14 14.62 3.86 14.98
N GLU A 15 14.07 3.30 13.93
CA GLU A 15 12.61 3.21 13.71
C GLU A 15 11.93 2.39 14.82
N GLU A 16 12.55 1.30 15.25
CA GLU A 16 12.03 0.47 16.35
C GLU A 16 12.14 1.18 17.72
N ALA A 17 13.21 1.93 17.95
CA ALA A 17 13.37 2.73 19.17
C ALA A 17 12.31 3.82 19.27
N LEU A 18 12.05 4.52 18.15
CA LEU A 18 11.00 5.53 18.04
C LEU A 18 9.61 4.93 18.23
N TRP A 19 9.36 3.76 17.63
CA TRP A 19 8.11 3.05 17.82
C TRP A 19 7.86 2.73 19.30
N LYS A 20 8.87 2.22 20.01
CA LYS A 20 8.76 1.92 21.45
C LYS A 20 8.49 3.15 22.28
N SER A 21 9.04 4.30 21.91
CA SER A 21 8.77 5.56 22.59
C SER A 21 7.37 6.06 22.33
N ALA A 22 6.95 6.04 21.07
CA ALA A 22 5.61 6.39 20.68
C ALA A 22 4.57 5.46 21.33
N ASP A 23 4.86 4.18 21.48
CA ASP A 23 3.97 3.18 22.07
C ASP A 23 3.60 3.48 23.55
N LYS A 24 4.41 4.31 24.25
CA LYS A 24 4.09 4.80 25.60
C LYS A 24 2.85 5.70 25.66
N LEU A 25 2.45 6.31 24.52
CA LEU A 25 1.20 7.06 24.42
C LEU A 25 -0.02 6.13 24.23
N ARG A 26 0.19 4.86 23.90
CA ARG A 26 -0.89 3.88 23.77
C ARG A 26 -1.61 3.74 25.10
N GLY A 27 -2.93 3.82 25.06
CA GLY A 27 -3.78 3.84 26.26
C GLY A 27 -4.08 5.24 26.82
N SER A 28 -3.41 6.28 26.32
CA SER A 28 -3.78 7.68 26.58
C SER A 28 -4.60 8.28 25.44
N VAL A 29 -4.55 7.66 24.26
CA VAL A 29 -5.22 8.09 23.03
C VAL A 29 -5.81 6.86 22.36
N GLU A 30 -6.97 7.00 21.72
CA GLU A 30 -7.57 5.90 20.96
C GLU A 30 -6.64 5.43 19.82
N PRO A 31 -6.60 4.12 19.52
CA PRO A 31 -5.69 3.57 18.51
C PRO A 31 -5.80 4.25 17.14
N ALA A 32 -7.00 4.61 16.70
CA ALA A 32 -7.24 5.28 15.42
C ALA A 32 -6.66 6.70 15.38
N GLU A 33 -6.59 7.38 16.52
CA GLU A 33 -6.08 8.76 16.63
C GLU A 33 -4.57 8.82 16.90
N TYR A 34 -4.04 7.80 17.55
CA TYR A 34 -2.64 7.72 17.95
C TYR A 34 -1.66 7.90 16.77
N LYS A 35 -1.94 7.29 15.62
CA LYS A 35 -1.10 7.44 14.41
C LYS A 35 -0.97 8.90 13.96
N HIS A 36 -2.05 9.67 14.04
CA HIS A 36 -2.08 11.06 13.61
C HIS A 36 -1.25 11.95 14.54
N VAL A 37 -1.30 11.69 15.85
CA VAL A 37 -0.46 12.37 16.84
C VAL A 37 1.01 12.18 16.50
N VAL A 38 1.43 10.95 16.34
CA VAL A 38 2.85 10.63 16.13
C VAL A 38 3.35 11.13 14.78
N LEU A 39 2.60 10.88 13.71
CA LEU A 39 3.04 11.23 12.35
C LEU A 39 3.07 12.74 12.10
N SER A 40 2.18 13.52 12.74
CA SER A 40 2.24 14.98 12.61
C SER A 40 3.40 15.61 13.39
N LEU A 41 3.87 14.99 14.50
CA LEU A 41 5.11 15.43 15.15
C LEU A 41 6.35 15.15 14.29
N PHE A 42 6.41 13.99 13.65
CA PHE A 42 7.48 13.71 12.69
C PHE A 42 7.46 14.69 11.51
N PHE A 43 6.26 15.01 11.00
CA PHE A 43 6.13 16.03 9.98
C PHE A 43 6.67 17.38 10.44
N LEU A 44 6.31 17.82 11.65
CA LEU A 44 6.74 19.10 12.23
C LEU A 44 8.27 19.15 12.39
N LYS A 45 8.87 18.11 12.97
CA LYS A 45 10.34 17.99 13.09
C LYS A 45 11.04 18.09 11.75
N PHE A 46 10.61 17.28 10.79
CA PHE A 46 11.21 17.26 9.46
C PHE A 46 11.06 18.58 8.70
N ALA A 47 9.85 19.16 8.71
CA ALA A 47 9.61 20.46 8.07
C ALA A 47 10.50 21.55 8.66
N SER A 48 10.68 21.52 9.99
CA SER A 48 11.54 22.46 10.69
C SER A 48 13.02 22.28 10.35
N ASP A 49 13.51 21.05 10.35
CA ASP A 49 14.92 20.79 10.02
C ASP A 49 15.25 21.18 8.58
N LYS A 50 14.37 20.87 7.62
CA LYS A 50 14.55 21.33 6.23
C LYS A 50 14.48 22.85 6.10
N PHE A 51 13.56 23.47 6.84
CA PHE A 51 13.45 24.94 6.85
C PHE A 51 14.73 25.59 7.37
N GLU A 52 15.27 25.13 8.52
CA GLU A 52 16.49 25.70 9.11
C GLU A 52 17.71 25.48 8.21
N ALA A 53 17.84 24.31 7.58
CA ALA A 53 18.90 24.06 6.61
C ALA A 53 18.82 25.01 5.41
N GLN A 54 17.62 25.23 4.86
CA GLN A 54 17.40 26.17 3.75
C GLN A 54 17.62 27.62 4.18
N ARG A 55 17.14 28.00 5.37
CA ARG A 55 17.35 29.33 5.94
C ARG A 55 18.83 29.66 6.05
N LYS A 56 19.64 28.72 6.56
CA LYS A 56 21.08 28.86 6.62
C LYS A 56 21.71 29.04 5.23
N ALA A 57 21.31 28.21 4.26
CA ALA A 57 21.80 28.32 2.88
C ALA A 57 21.42 29.66 2.23
N ILE A 58 20.23 30.19 2.50
CA ILE A 58 19.79 31.51 2.01
C ILE A 58 20.63 32.63 2.65
N SER A 59 20.82 32.56 3.98
CA SER A 59 21.63 33.53 4.71
C SER A 59 23.06 33.58 4.19
N GLU A 60 23.71 32.43 4.03
CA GLU A 60 25.07 32.30 3.51
C GLU A 60 25.22 32.80 2.06
N LYS A 61 24.23 32.53 1.21
CA LYS A 61 24.32 32.87 -0.23
C LYS A 61 23.83 34.27 -0.58
N TYR A 62 22.78 34.76 0.10
CA TYR A 62 22.07 35.97 -0.25
C TYR A 62 22.05 37.03 0.87
N GLY A 63 22.36 36.62 2.10
CA GLY A 63 22.36 37.45 3.30
C GLY A 63 21.05 37.37 4.11
N GLU A 64 21.14 37.73 5.39
CA GLU A 64 20.06 37.64 6.40
C GLU A 64 18.74 38.33 5.99
N LYS A 65 18.80 39.42 5.22
CA LYS A 65 17.60 40.15 4.78
C LYS A 65 16.65 39.34 3.87
N PHE A 66 17.09 38.20 3.36
CA PHE A 66 16.30 37.36 2.46
C PHE A 66 15.72 36.12 3.10
N VAL A 67 16.09 35.81 4.34
CA VAL A 67 15.68 34.56 5.05
C VAL A 67 14.18 34.49 5.34
N ASP A 68 13.46 35.61 5.31
CA ASP A 68 12.01 35.63 5.53
C ASP A 68 11.21 35.70 4.22
N ASN A 69 11.87 35.61 3.06
CA ASN A 69 11.21 35.61 1.77
C ASN A 69 10.77 34.19 1.39
N VAL A 70 9.46 33.93 1.45
CA VAL A 70 8.82 32.63 1.18
C VAL A 70 9.20 32.04 -0.19
N ALA A 71 9.43 32.89 -1.21
CA ALA A 71 9.73 32.41 -2.56
C ALA A 71 11.02 31.57 -2.65
N PHE A 72 12.02 31.85 -1.79
CA PHE A 72 13.26 31.06 -1.75
C PHE A 72 13.07 29.64 -1.19
N TYR A 73 12.05 29.42 -0.37
CA TYR A 73 11.70 28.12 0.17
C TYR A 73 10.85 27.33 -0.82
N THR A 74 9.80 27.97 -1.35
CA THR A 74 8.87 27.33 -2.29
C THR A 74 9.58 26.82 -3.56
N LYS A 75 10.58 27.55 -4.05
CA LYS A 75 11.37 27.17 -5.23
C LYS A 75 12.06 25.80 -5.05
N ASP A 76 12.52 25.51 -3.84
CA ASP A 76 13.26 24.29 -3.51
C ASP A 76 12.37 23.24 -2.80
N ASN A 77 11.05 23.40 -2.89
CA ASN A 77 10.05 22.54 -2.23
C ASN A 77 10.25 22.42 -0.70
N VAL A 78 10.65 23.51 -0.06
CA VAL A 78 10.76 23.61 1.40
C VAL A 78 9.58 24.43 1.91
N PHE A 79 8.95 23.96 2.98
CA PHE A 79 7.88 24.69 3.65
C PHE A 79 8.44 25.88 4.43
N PHE A 80 7.77 27.03 4.32
CA PHE A 80 8.11 28.19 5.14
C PHE A 80 7.51 28.03 6.54
N LEU A 81 8.35 28.17 7.58
CA LEU A 81 7.93 28.00 8.96
C LEU A 81 8.08 29.34 9.74
N PRO A 82 6.95 29.97 10.11
CA PRO A 82 6.95 31.05 11.09
C PRO A 82 7.59 30.62 12.42
N GLU A 83 8.13 31.55 13.18
CA GLU A 83 8.92 31.28 14.37
C GLU A 83 8.24 30.35 15.38
N ILE A 84 6.95 30.60 15.68
CA ILE A 84 6.16 29.78 16.62
C ILE A 84 5.87 28.35 16.12
N SER A 85 6.20 28.03 14.87
CA SER A 85 6.01 26.73 14.28
C SER A 85 7.31 25.95 14.06
N ARG A 86 8.45 26.51 14.51
CA ARG A 86 9.74 25.82 14.42
C ARG A 86 9.90 24.81 15.54
N TRP A 87 10.62 23.75 15.24
CA TRP A 87 10.87 22.69 16.22
C TRP A 87 11.59 23.19 17.48
N SER A 88 12.51 24.15 17.35
CA SER A 88 13.18 24.82 18.47
C SER A 88 12.18 25.45 19.44
N PHE A 89 11.19 26.18 18.93
CA PHE A 89 10.13 26.78 19.74
C PHE A 89 9.32 25.70 20.50
N ILE A 90 8.99 24.60 19.84
CA ILE A 90 8.26 23.48 20.47
C ILE A 90 9.10 22.87 21.59
N MET A 91 10.40 22.63 21.36
CA MET A 91 11.29 22.04 22.37
C MET A 91 11.52 22.95 23.58
N GLU A 92 11.67 24.26 23.38
CA GLU A 92 11.78 25.24 24.46
C GLU A 92 10.55 25.25 25.37
N ASN A 93 9.37 24.88 24.80
CA ASN A 93 8.09 24.87 25.52
C ASN A 93 7.59 23.45 25.87
N ALA A 94 8.37 22.40 25.60
CA ALA A 94 7.91 21.00 25.67
C ALA A 94 7.36 20.56 27.03
N LYS A 95 7.80 21.20 28.13
CA LYS A 95 7.39 20.88 29.52
C LYS A 95 6.29 21.80 30.05
N GLN A 96 5.78 22.72 29.26
CA GLN A 96 4.71 23.63 29.70
C GLN A 96 3.34 22.97 29.53
N ASP A 97 2.42 23.31 30.41
CA ASP A 97 1.07 22.72 30.44
C ASP A 97 0.27 22.98 29.16
N ASP A 98 0.58 24.04 28.43
CA ASP A 98 -0.08 24.44 27.19
C ASP A 98 0.64 23.91 25.92
N ILE A 99 1.59 22.96 26.05
CA ILE A 99 2.35 22.42 24.90
C ILE A 99 1.44 21.85 23.81
N ALA A 100 0.34 21.20 24.17
CA ALA A 100 -0.65 20.68 23.22
C ALA A 100 -1.22 21.79 22.34
N LEU A 101 -1.60 22.92 22.93
CA LEU A 101 -2.10 24.09 22.20
C LEU A 101 -1.02 24.72 21.33
N LYS A 102 0.23 24.74 21.78
CA LYS A 102 1.37 25.26 21.00
C LYS A 102 1.64 24.40 19.77
N ILE A 103 1.55 23.07 19.88
CA ILE A 103 1.67 22.17 18.73
C ILE A 103 0.53 22.40 17.73
N ASP A 104 -0.72 22.47 18.18
CA ASP A 104 -1.87 22.77 17.31
C ASP A 104 -1.68 24.12 16.59
N THR A 105 -1.24 25.16 17.31
CA THR A 105 -0.96 26.48 16.76
C THR A 105 0.17 26.43 15.74
N ALA A 106 1.22 25.68 15.99
CA ALA A 106 2.35 25.48 15.07
C ALA A 106 1.89 24.86 13.75
N LEU A 107 1.13 23.74 13.83
CA LEU A 107 0.60 23.04 12.65
C LEU A 107 -0.34 23.95 11.84
N TYR A 108 -1.26 24.64 12.50
CA TYR A 108 -2.15 25.59 11.85
C TYR A 108 -1.38 26.72 11.14
N THR A 109 -0.35 27.25 11.78
CA THR A 109 0.46 28.37 11.25
C THR A 109 1.29 27.91 10.04
N ILE A 110 1.82 26.69 10.05
CA ILE A 110 2.50 26.10 8.88
C ILE A 110 1.52 25.96 7.72
N GLU A 111 0.32 25.43 7.96
CA GLU A 111 -0.69 25.27 6.91
C GLU A 111 -1.09 26.61 6.27
N LYS A 112 -1.25 27.65 7.08
CA LYS A 112 -1.55 29.00 6.61
C LYS A 112 -0.44 29.62 5.78
N ALA A 113 0.81 29.37 6.15
CA ALA A 113 1.98 29.91 5.44
C ALA A 113 2.28 29.15 4.13
N ASN A 114 1.72 27.94 3.94
CA ASN A 114 2.04 27.07 2.82
C ASN A 114 0.76 26.57 2.12
N PRO A 115 0.31 27.21 1.02
CA PRO A 115 -0.92 26.82 0.32
C PRO A 115 -0.96 25.35 -0.11
N ALA A 116 0.19 24.74 -0.41
CA ALA A 116 0.30 23.31 -0.76
C ALA A 116 -0.14 22.37 0.38
N LEU A 117 -0.13 22.84 1.64
CA LEU A 117 -0.56 22.09 2.81
C LEU A 117 -2.02 22.34 3.21
N LYS A 118 -2.76 23.14 2.46
CA LYS A 118 -4.15 23.48 2.80
C LYS A 118 -4.98 22.21 3.03
N GLY A 119 -5.54 22.06 4.24
CA GLY A 119 -6.34 20.91 4.67
C GLY A 119 -5.52 19.62 4.88
N ALA A 120 -4.19 19.70 4.97
CA ALA A 120 -3.32 18.55 5.16
C ALA A 120 -3.04 18.23 6.63
N LEU A 121 -2.96 19.27 7.47
CA LEU A 121 -2.51 19.09 8.84
C LEU A 121 -3.69 18.90 9.81
N PRO A 122 -3.49 18.22 10.95
CA PRO A 122 -4.49 18.13 12.00
C PRO A 122 -4.87 19.52 12.53
N ASP A 123 -6.14 19.74 12.82
CA ASP A 123 -6.67 20.98 13.38
C ASP A 123 -7.20 20.75 14.78
N ASN A 124 -6.72 21.53 15.76
CA ASN A 124 -7.06 21.43 17.18
C ASN A 124 -7.02 19.99 17.74
N TYR A 125 -6.00 19.25 17.34
CA TYR A 125 -5.97 17.80 17.55
C TYR A 125 -5.39 17.46 18.93
N TYR A 126 -4.26 18.04 19.28
CA TYR A 126 -3.54 17.75 20.52
C TYR A 126 -4.29 18.27 21.75
N SER A 127 -4.85 19.49 21.66
CA SER A 127 -5.62 20.11 22.76
C SER A 127 -6.88 19.31 23.08
N ARG A 128 -7.53 18.71 22.06
CA ARG A 128 -8.76 17.91 22.22
C ARG A 128 -8.49 16.56 22.89
N LEU A 129 -7.34 15.96 22.65
CA LEU A 129 -7.03 14.60 23.12
C LEU A 129 -6.60 14.53 24.57
N HIS A 130 -6.39 15.68 25.24
CA HIS A 130 -5.97 15.75 26.64
C HIS A 130 -4.76 14.84 26.97
N ILE A 131 -3.77 14.82 26.07
CA ILE A 131 -2.57 13.99 26.23
C ILE A 131 -1.78 14.49 27.44
N ASP A 132 -1.35 13.55 28.27
CA ASP A 132 -0.48 13.85 29.41
C ASP A 132 0.79 14.58 28.97
N THR A 133 1.06 15.76 29.56
CA THR A 133 2.17 16.64 29.18
C THR A 133 3.53 15.95 29.32
N ALA A 134 3.74 15.13 30.36
CA ALA A 134 5.01 14.45 30.58
C ALA A 134 5.26 13.36 29.52
N LYS A 135 4.21 12.64 29.11
CA LYS A 135 4.31 11.65 28.02
C LYS A 135 4.59 12.33 26.69
N LEU A 136 3.90 13.44 26.41
CA LEU A 136 4.12 14.21 25.20
C LEU A 136 5.53 14.78 25.14
N ALA A 137 6.03 15.37 26.23
CA ALA A 137 7.39 15.86 26.35
C ALA A 137 8.43 14.73 26.13
N SER A 138 8.20 13.55 26.71
CA SER A 138 9.08 12.38 26.51
C SER A 138 9.13 11.94 25.05
N LEU A 139 8.01 12.01 24.32
CA LEU A 139 7.98 11.70 22.88
C LEU A 139 8.71 12.77 22.08
N LEU A 140 8.52 14.06 22.39
CA LEU A 140 9.24 15.15 21.74
C LEU A 140 10.76 15.01 21.93
N ASP A 141 11.22 14.68 23.14
CA ASP A 141 12.65 14.44 23.44
C ASP A 141 13.24 13.27 22.61
N GLU A 142 12.46 12.22 22.34
CA GLU A 142 12.92 11.10 21.50
C GLU A 142 12.96 11.48 20.02
N ILE A 143 11.96 12.24 19.55
CA ILE A 143 11.92 12.73 18.16
C ILE A 143 13.06 13.71 17.91
N ASP A 144 13.42 14.53 18.91
CA ASP A 144 14.50 15.52 18.78
C ASP A 144 15.87 14.90 18.50
N LYS A 145 16.09 13.67 18.97
CA LYS A 145 17.34 12.91 18.74
C LYS A 145 17.53 12.46 17.29
N ILE A 146 16.50 12.56 16.46
CA ILE A 146 16.57 12.14 15.05
C ILE A 146 17.40 13.17 14.28
N ASN A 147 18.47 12.69 13.66
CA ASN A 147 19.23 13.51 12.71
C ASN A 147 18.60 13.38 11.31
N THR A 148 17.89 14.42 10.87
CA THR A 148 17.25 14.47 9.55
C THR A 148 18.14 15.10 8.47
N GLY A 149 19.38 15.50 8.84
CA GLY A 149 20.29 16.24 7.96
C GLY A 149 21.05 15.41 6.93
N ASP A 150 20.94 14.10 6.95
CA ASP A 150 21.62 13.20 6.01
C ASP A 150 20.91 13.22 4.63
N LYS A 151 21.51 13.88 3.65
CA LYS A 151 20.95 14.07 2.29
C LYS A 151 20.85 12.76 1.49
N GLU A 152 21.55 11.71 1.89
CA GLU A 152 21.63 10.44 1.13
C GLU A 152 20.52 9.44 1.47
N ASN A 153 19.81 9.62 2.58
CA ASN A 153 18.78 8.67 3.01
C ASN A 153 17.44 9.37 3.25
N ASP A 154 16.37 8.89 2.63
CA ASP A 154 14.98 9.25 2.95
C ASP A 154 14.59 8.70 4.35
N ILE A 155 15.29 9.18 5.38
CA ILE A 155 15.12 8.74 6.77
C ILE A 155 13.66 8.96 7.21
N ILE A 156 13.10 10.11 6.89
CA ILE A 156 11.73 10.47 7.27
C ILE A 156 10.73 9.61 6.52
N GLY A 157 10.94 9.40 5.21
CA GLY A 157 10.10 8.50 4.44
C GLY A 157 10.12 7.08 5.00
N ARG A 158 11.28 6.57 5.41
CA ARG A 158 11.40 5.24 6.05
C ARG A 158 10.69 5.19 7.41
N ILE A 159 10.86 6.21 8.26
CA ILE A 159 10.15 6.32 9.53
C ILE A 159 8.64 6.32 9.29
N TYR A 160 8.18 7.15 8.35
CA TYR A 160 6.76 7.26 8.01
C TYR A 160 6.18 5.93 7.53
N GLU A 161 6.84 5.25 6.59
CA GLU A 161 6.45 3.92 6.09
C GLU A 161 6.46 2.86 7.21
N TYR A 162 7.50 2.86 8.06
CA TYR A 162 7.60 1.95 9.20
C TYR A 162 6.43 2.14 10.17
N PHE A 163 6.13 3.38 10.53
CA PHE A 163 5.02 3.68 11.44
C PHE A 163 3.67 3.31 10.84
N LEU A 164 3.44 3.63 9.55
CA LEU A 164 2.20 3.21 8.87
C LEU A 164 2.04 1.69 8.88
N SER A 165 3.10 0.94 8.61
CA SER A 165 3.07 -0.53 8.66
C SER A 165 2.79 -1.05 10.07
N LYS A 166 3.40 -0.48 11.10
CA LYS A 166 3.18 -0.87 12.50
C LYS A 166 1.78 -0.50 12.99
N PHE A 167 1.21 0.62 12.56
CA PHE A 167 -0.17 0.97 12.85
C PHE A 167 -1.14 -0.01 12.19
N ALA A 168 -0.92 -0.36 10.92
CA ALA A 168 -1.73 -1.36 10.23
C ALA A 168 -1.70 -2.72 10.95
N LEU A 169 -0.52 -3.14 11.44
CA LEU A 169 -0.38 -4.34 12.27
C LEU A 169 -1.15 -4.26 13.59
N ALA A 170 -1.15 -3.09 14.24
CA ALA A 170 -1.79 -2.89 15.55
C ALA A 170 -3.31 -2.75 15.45
N GLU A 171 -3.85 -2.17 14.38
CA GLU A 171 -5.27 -2.00 14.14
C GLU A 171 -5.98 -3.34 13.82
N GLY A 172 -5.25 -4.32 13.28
CA GLY A 172 -5.73 -5.69 13.09
C GLY A 172 -6.93 -5.85 12.16
N LYS A 173 -7.61 -7.02 12.23
CA LYS A 173 -8.72 -7.44 11.38
C LYS A 173 -10.03 -6.72 11.72
N GLY A 174 -10.19 -5.45 11.48
CA GLY A 174 -11.50 -4.92 11.84
C GLY A 174 -11.88 -3.50 11.49
N LYS A 175 -10.96 -2.67 11.09
CA LYS A 175 -11.27 -1.26 10.77
C LYS A 175 -10.59 -0.81 9.48
N GLY A 176 -11.01 -1.35 8.36
CA GLY A 176 -11.20 -0.72 7.06
C GLY A 176 -10.05 0.02 6.36
N GLU A 177 -8.97 0.35 7.01
CA GLU A 177 -7.85 1.02 6.36
C GLU A 177 -6.80 -0.01 5.96
N PHE A 178 -6.89 -0.52 4.73
CA PHE A 178 -5.95 -1.48 4.19
C PHE A 178 -4.63 -0.79 3.82
N TYR A 179 -3.62 -0.97 4.64
CA TYR A 179 -2.25 -0.68 4.23
C TYR A 179 -1.80 -1.73 3.21
N THR A 180 -1.48 -1.31 1.99
CA THR A 180 -0.95 -2.22 0.97
C THR A 180 0.54 -2.43 1.19
N PRO A 181 1.01 -3.67 1.40
CA PRO A 181 2.42 -3.96 1.57
C PRO A 181 3.26 -3.48 0.39
N LYS A 182 4.44 -2.93 0.70
CA LYS A 182 5.33 -2.34 -0.30
C LYS A 182 5.69 -3.30 -1.45
N CYS A 183 5.91 -4.59 -1.14
CA CYS A 183 6.25 -5.58 -2.17
C CYS A 183 5.14 -5.74 -3.21
N ILE A 184 3.86 -5.62 -2.82
CA ILE A 184 2.72 -5.68 -3.73
C ILE A 184 2.63 -4.41 -4.57
N VAL A 185 2.80 -3.24 -3.95
CA VAL A 185 2.77 -1.97 -4.69
C VAL A 185 3.90 -1.90 -5.72
N ASN A 186 5.09 -2.37 -5.35
CA ASN A 186 6.22 -2.47 -6.28
C ASN A 186 5.90 -3.43 -7.43
N LEU A 187 5.32 -4.61 -7.14
CA LEU A 187 4.91 -5.56 -8.18
C LEU A 187 3.95 -4.91 -9.17
N ILE A 188 2.93 -4.19 -8.69
CA ILE A 188 1.98 -3.50 -9.56
C ILE A 188 2.71 -2.45 -10.42
N ALA A 189 3.55 -1.61 -9.80
CA ALA A 189 4.31 -0.58 -10.53
C ALA A 189 5.28 -1.16 -11.56
N GLU A 190 5.97 -2.25 -11.22
CA GLU A 190 6.87 -2.98 -12.13
C GLU A 190 6.11 -3.66 -13.29
N MET A 191 4.83 -4.04 -13.10
CA MET A 191 4.01 -4.62 -14.18
C MET A 191 3.44 -3.57 -15.11
N ILE A 192 2.91 -2.46 -14.60
CA ILE A 192 2.24 -1.46 -15.44
C ILE A 192 3.14 -0.29 -15.86
N GLU A 193 4.31 -0.13 -15.26
CA GLU A 193 5.40 0.79 -15.62
C GLU A 193 4.94 2.25 -15.82
N PRO A 194 4.47 2.96 -14.76
CA PRO A 194 3.87 4.29 -14.87
C PRO A 194 4.94 5.39 -15.03
N TYR A 195 5.63 5.45 -16.19
CA TYR A 195 6.73 6.39 -16.43
C TYR A 195 6.29 7.83 -16.74
N ASP A 196 5.12 8.00 -17.36
CA ASP A 196 4.58 9.30 -17.71
C ASP A 196 3.05 9.29 -17.83
N GLY A 197 2.41 10.47 -17.92
CA GLY A 197 0.96 10.57 -18.00
C GLY A 197 0.25 10.67 -16.64
N ILE A 198 -0.99 10.27 -16.59
CA ILE A 198 -1.86 10.40 -15.42
C ILE A 198 -1.92 9.09 -14.65
N LEU A 199 -1.48 9.11 -13.39
CA LEU A 199 -1.64 8.04 -12.43
C LEU A 199 -2.78 8.35 -11.47
N TYR A 200 -3.76 7.44 -11.35
CA TYR A 200 -4.93 7.61 -10.50
C TYR A 200 -5.12 6.47 -9.51
N ASP A 201 -5.55 6.82 -8.30
CA ASP A 201 -6.02 5.85 -7.27
C ASP A 201 -7.35 6.34 -6.69
N PRO A 202 -8.47 5.65 -6.96
CA PRO A 202 -9.80 6.04 -6.48
C PRO A 202 -10.03 5.82 -4.97
N CYS A 203 -9.11 5.18 -4.26
CA CYS A 203 -9.19 4.85 -2.84
C CYS A 203 -7.79 4.88 -2.20
N CYS A 204 -7.11 6.03 -2.36
CA CYS A 204 -5.66 6.14 -2.22
C CYS A 204 -5.10 5.93 -0.80
N GLY A 205 -5.97 5.82 0.21
CA GLY A 205 -5.53 5.61 1.57
C GLY A 205 -4.49 6.64 2.02
N SER A 206 -3.38 6.19 2.55
CA SER A 206 -2.24 7.05 2.94
C SER A 206 -1.32 7.47 1.77
N GLY A 207 -1.66 7.16 0.54
CA GLY A 207 -0.87 7.50 -0.65
C GLY A 207 0.30 6.57 -0.94
N GLY A 208 0.29 5.37 -0.39
CA GLY A 208 1.37 4.38 -0.55
C GLY A 208 1.63 4.00 -2.00
N MET A 209 0.58 3.84 -2.82
CA MET A 209 0.68 3.57 -4.26
C MET A 209 1.47 4.68 -4.98
N PHE A 210 1.15 5.93 -4.72
CA PHE A 210 1.84 7.08 -5.34
C PHE A 210 3.32 7.15 -4.95
N VAL A 211 3.62 6.96 -3.66
CA VAL A 211 5.00 7.00 -3.15
C VAL A 211 5.87 5.95 -3.83
N GLN A 212 5.40 4.71 -3.91
CA GLN A 212 6.18 3.63 -4.52
C GLN A 212 6.28 3.80 -6.03
N SER A 213 5.23 4.28 -6.71
CA SER A 213 5.29 4.59 -8.15
C SER A 213 6.35 5.66 -8.45
N MET A 214 6.44 6.70 -7.62
CA MET A 214 7.47 7.72 -7.80
C MET A 214 8.88 7.19 -7.52
N LYS A 215 9.05 6.28 -6.56
CA LYS A 215 10.31 5.57 -6.33
C LYS A 215 10.67 4.66 -7.52
N PHE A 216 9.68 3.96 -8.09
CA PHE A 216 9.88 3.16 -9.30
C PHE A 216 10.40 4.02 -10.46
N VAL A 217 9.73 5.14 -10.77
CA VAL A 217 10.15 6.08 -11.83
C VAL A 217 11.59 6.57 -11.60
N GLU A 218 11.94 6.92 -10.36
CA GLU A 218 13.28 7.38 -9.99
C GLU A 218 14.34 6.30 -10.14
N ALA A 219 14.06 5.07 -9.68
CA ALA A 219 14.96 3.92 -9.78
C ALA A 219 15.27 3.54 -11.24
N HIS A 220 14.33 3.78 -12.15
CA HIS A 220 14.50 3.53 -13.58
C HIS A 220 14.91 4.78 -14.40
N HIS A 221 15.51 5.76 -13.73
CA HIS A 221 15.97 7.02 -14.35
C HIS A 221 14.88 7.83 -15.08
N GLY A 222 13.61 7.58 -14.77
CA GLY A 222 12.48 8.32 -15.31
C GLY A 222 12.35 9.72 -14.71
N ASN A 223 11.53 10.55 -15.34
CA ASN A 223 11.29 11.92 -14.89
C ASN A 223 9.96 12.02 -14.13
N LYS A 224 10.03 12.07 -12.80
CA LYS A 224 8.84 12.20 -11.91
C LYS A 224 7.91 13.37 -12.28
N LYS A 225 8.41 14.42 -12.94
CA LYS A 225 7.60 15.57 -13.37
C LYS A 225 6.69 15.26 -14.56
N LYS A 226 6.89 14.15 -15.24
CA LYS A 226 6.02 13.68 -16.32
C LYS A 226 4.78 12.94 -15.80
N VAL A 227 4.77 12.52 -14.53
CA VAL A 227 3.65 11.82 -13.91
C VAL A 227 2.77 12.82 -13.16
N SER A 228 1.51 12.90 -13.55
CA SER A 228 0.47 13.69 -12.87
C SER A 228 -0.36 12.77 -11.98
N ILE A 229 -0.37 13.04 -10.68
CA ILE A 229 -1.01 12.18 -9.69
C ILE A 229 -2.39 12.70 -9.33
N TYR A 230 -3.37 11.82 -9.39
CA TYR A 230 -4.74 12.05 -8.96
C TYR A 230 -5.16 10.96 -7.97
N GLY A 231 -5.95 11.33 -6.98
CA GLY A 231 -6.45 10.37 -6.00
C GLY A 231 -7.73 10.83 -5.34
N GLN A 232 -8.39 9.89 -4.70
CA GLN A 232 -9.54 10.19 -3.86
C GLN A 232 -9.53 9.28 -2.62
N GLU A 233 -9.91 9.83 -1.49
CA GLU A 233 -9.99 9.10 -0.21
C GLU A 233 -11.27 9.49 0.53
N TYR A 234 -11.95 8.49 1.08
CA TYR A 234 -13.22 8.67 1.77
C TYR A 234 -13.06 9.26 3.17
N THR A 235 -12.07 8.78 3.94
CA THR A 235 -11.90 9.12 5.34
C THR A 235 -11.08 10.40 5.50
N ASN A 236 -11.62 11.42 6.15
CA ASN A 236 -10.96 12.73 6.28
C ASN A 236 -9.58 12.66 6.96
N THR A 237 -9.43 11.82 7.99
CA THR A 237 -8.15 11.63 8.68
C THR A 237 -7.12 11.00 7.77
N THR A 238 -7.50 9.99 6.99
CA THR A 238 -6.63 9.30 6.03
C THR A 238 -6.30 10.20 4.83
N TYR A 239 -7.25 11.00 4.36
CA TYR A 239 -7.01 12.03 3.34
C TYR A 239 -5.93 13.04 3.77
N LYS A 240 -6.00 13.56 5.00
CA LYS A 240 -4.97 14.44 5.57
C LYS A 240 -3.62 13.72 5.67
N LEU A 241 -3.63 12.47 6.11
CA LEU A 241 -2.43 11.64 6.19
C LEU A 241 -1.77 11.44 4.82
N CYS A 242 -2.56 11.21 3.77
CA CYS A 242 -2.09 11.13 2.40
C CYS A 242 -1.41 12.44 1.98
N LYS A 243 -2.06 13.57 2.20
CA LYS A 243 -1.48 14.89 1.90
C LYS A 243 -0.14 15.12 2.60
N MET A 244 -0.06 14.83 3.91
CA MET A 244 1.21 14.94 4.64
C MET A 244 2.28 14.00 4.07
N ASN A 245 1.92 12.75 3.80
CA ASN A 245 2.83 11.74 3.27
C ASN A 245 3.45 12.16 1.93
N LEU A 246 2.64 12.69 1.03
CA LEU A 246 3.08 13.18 -0.26
C LEU A 246 3.90 14.47 -0.15
N ALA A 247 3.45 15.40 0.70
CA ALA A 247 4.11 16.68 0.93
C ALA A 247 5.55 16.53 1.47
N ILE A 248 5.75 15.63 2.44
CA ILE A 248 7.08 15.29 2.98
C ILE A 248 8.06 14.89 1.87
N ARG A 249 7.57 14.22 0.83
CA ARG A 249 8.37 13.72 -0.30
C ARG A 249 8.41 14.66 -1.50
N GLY A 250 7.80 15.83 -1.39
CA GLY A 250 7.71 16.79 -2.49
C GLY A 250 6.90 16.26 -3.68
N ILE A 251 5.97 15.35 -3.45
CA ILE A 251 5.08 14.77 -4.46
C ILE A 251 3.81 15.62 -4.52
N SER A 252 3.58 16.27 -5.67
CA SER A 252 2.32 16.99 -5.94
C SER A 252 1.25 16.03 -6.41
N ALA A 253 0.04 16.11 -5.84
CA ALA A 253 -1.11 15.31 -6.24
C ALA A 253 -2.41 16.10 -6.13
N ASN A 254 -3.33 15.84 -7.05
CA ASN A 254 -4.72 16.31 -6.95
C ASN A 254 -5.55 15.21 -6.26
N LEU A 255 -5.85 15.40 -4.99
CA LEU A 255 -6.66 14.46 -4.19
C LEU A 255 -8.14 14.87 -4.09
N GLY A 256 -8.58 15.79 -4.95
CA GLY A 256 -9.88 16.43 -4.82
C GLY A 256 -9.88 17.56 -3.76
N GLU A 257 -11.01 18.22 -3.61
CA GLU A 257 -11.16 19.35 -2.69
C GLU A 257 -11.26 18.91 -1.23
N MET A 258 -11.83 17.71 -1.00
CA MET A 258 -12.08 17.15 0.33
C MET A 258 -12.07 15.62 0.31
N ALA A 259 -12.04 15.02 1.49
CA ALA A 259 -12.32 13.60 1.64
C ALA A 259 -13.75 13.29 1.17
N ALA A 260 -13.91 12.33 0.28
CA ALA A 260 -15.20 12.02 -0.32
C ALA A 260 -15.30 10.56 -0.81
N ASN A 261 -16.52 10.04 -0.78
CA ASN A 261 -16.83 8.72 -1.32
C ASN A 261 -16.75 8.75 -2.85
N THR A 262 -15.92 7.89 -3.42
CA THR A 262 -15.67 7.80 -4.87
C THR A 262 -16.93 7.46 -5.67
N PHE A 263 -17.87 6.72 -5.10
CA PHE A 263 -19.11 6.37 -5.79
C PHE A 263 -20.12 7.52 -5.78
N THR A 264 -20.38 8.12 -4.62
CA THR A 264 -21.46 9.12 -4.45
C THR A 264 -21.01 10.55 -4.65
N ASN A 265 -19.71 10.82 -4.52
CA ASN A 265 -19.13 12.16 -4.71
C ASN A 265 -17.77 12.05 -5.44
N ASP A 266 -17.82 11.64 -6.71
CA ASP A 266 -16.64 11.59 -7.58
C ASP A 266 -16.14 12.99 -7.89
N GLN A 267 -14.96 13.33 -7.39
CA GLN A 267 -14.32 14.65 -7.57
C GLN A 267 -13.47 14.73 -8.84
N HIS A 268 -13.34 13.62 -9.57
CA HIS A 268 -12.56 13.52 -10.80
C HIS A 268 -13.40 12.96 -11.96
N LYS A 269 -14.64 13.46 -12.13
CA LYS A 269 -15.65 12.91 -13.06
C LYS A 269 -15.13 12.70 -14.49
N ASP A 270 -14.41 13.68 -15.03
CA ASP A 270 -13.94 13.68 -16.41
C ASP A 270 -12.51 13.12 -16.58
N LEU A 271 -11.91 12.65 -15.49
CA LEU A 271 -10.55 12.12 -15.52
C LEU A 271 -10.46 10.89 -16.40
N LYS A 272 -9.44 10.86 -17.27
CA LYS A 272 -8.99 9.69 -18.02
C LYS A 272 -7.54 9.44 -17.70
N ALA A 273 -7.27 8.38 -16.97
CA ALA A 273 -5.96 8.03 -16.46
C ALA A 273 -5.24 7.04 -17.39
N ASP A 274 -3.96 7.24 -17.56
CA ASP A 274 -3.11 6.32 -18.31
C ASP A 274 -2.75 5.11 -17.45
N TYR A 275 -2.64 5.33 -16.15
CA TYR A 275 -2.37 4.27 -15.17
C TYR A 275 -3.32 4.40 -13.98
N ILE A 276 -3.87 3.27 -13.54
CA ILE A 276 -4.63 3.18 -12.29
C ILE A 276 -4.00 2.11 -11.41
N MET A 277 -3.69 2.48 -10.17
CA MET A 277 -3.23 1.55 -9.14
C MET A 277 -4.15 1.67 -7.94
N ALA A 278 -4.75 0.57 -7.50
CA ALA A 278 -5.73 0.64 -6.42
C ALA A 278 -5.74 -0.62 -5.55
N ASN A 279 -6.06 -0.42 -4.28
CA ASN A 279 -6.42 -1.49 -3.35
C ASN A 279 -7.77 -1.13 -2.69
N PRO A 280 -8.89 -1.31 -3.41
CA PRO A 280 -10.19 -0.94 -2.89
C PRO A 280 -10.63 -1.84 -1.73
N PRO A 281 -11.58 -1.40 -0.88
CA PRO A 281 -12.15 -2.22 0.17
C PRO A 281 -12.76 -3.52 -0.40
N PHE A 282 -12.34 -4.69 0.15
CA PHE A 282 -12.79 -5.98 -0.34
C PHE A 282 -14.21 -6.29 0.15
N ASN A 283 -15.06 -6.78 -0.76
CA ASN A 283 -16.40 -7.26 -0.45
C ASN A 283 -17.25 -6.25 0.35
N GLN A 284 -17.11 -4.97 0.04
CA GLN A 284 -17.85 -3.91 0.71
C GLN A 284 -19.35 -4.06 0.42
N LYS A 285 -20.13 -4.21 1.50
CA LYS A 285 -21.59 -4.33 1.46
C LYS A 285 -22.23 -2.96 1.58
N GLU A 286 -23.48 -2.85 1.11
CA GLU A 286 -24.30 -1.64 1.28
C GLU A 286 -23.57 -0.36 0.83
N TRP A 287 -22.80 -0.46 -0.24
CA TRP A 287 -21.96 0.62 -0.77
C TRP A 287 -22.77 1.70 -1.52
N ARG A 288 -23.99 1.38 -1.88
CA ARG A 288 -25.00 2.27 -2.44
C ARG A 288 -26.42 1.83 -2.00
N GLY A 289 -27.37 2.75 -2.02
CA GLY A 289 -28.80 2.40 -1.85
C GLY A 289 -29.36 1.66 -3.10
N ASP A 290 -30.50 0.98 -2.92
CA ASP A 290 -31.09 0.16 -3.99
C ASP A 290 -31.39 0.96 -5.27
N ASN A 291 -31.85 2.20 -5.12
CA ASN A 291 -32.19 3.10 -6.23
C ASN A 291 -31.10 4.18 -6.46
N GLU A 292 -29.96 4.07 -5.80
CA GLU A 292 -28.86 5.01 -5.96
C GLU A 292 -27.88 4.54 -7.03
N LEU A 293 -27.38 5.45 -7.85
CA LEU A 293 -26.39 5.18 -8.90
C LEU A 293 -26.83 4.15 -9.95
N ILE A 294 -28.14 3.95 -10.17
CA ILE A 294 -28.61 2.99 -11.19
C ILE A 294 -28.37 3.48 -12.61
N ASP A 295 -28.44 4.79 -12.83
CA ASP A 295 -28.20 5.45 -14.12
C ASP A 295 -26.82 6.13 -14.18
N ASP A 296 -25.85 5.65 -13.38
CA ASP A 296 -24.51 6.24 -13.34
C ASP A 296 -23.74 5.89 -14.62
N PRO A 297 -23.15 6.89 -15.32
CA PRO A 297 -22.46 6.66 -16.60
C PRO A 297 -21.24 5.74 -16.50
N ARG A 298 -20.75 5.45 -15.30
CA ARG A 298 -19.66 4.47 -15.10
C ARG A 298 -20.07 3.04 -15.43
N TRP A 299 -21.38 2.78 -15.45
CA TRP A 299 -21.95 1.47 -15.80
C TRP A 299 -22.41 1.37 -17.24
N ASP A 300 -22.28 2.41 -18.06
CA ASP A 300 -22.74 2.42 -19.45
C ASP A 300 -22.17 1.22 -20.23
N GLY A 301 -23.07 0.41 -20.80
CA GLY A 301 -22.74 -0.83 -21.52
C GLY A 301 -22.52 -2.05 -20.62
N TYR A 302 -22.76 -1.95 -19.33
CA TYR A 302 -22.68 -3.04 -18.35
C TYR A 302 -23.97 -3.15 -17.53
N GLU A 303 -24.14 -4.29 -16.87
CA GLU A 303 -25.16 -4.42 -15.83
C GLU A 303 -24.78 -3.53 -14.62
N VAL A 304 -25.79 -3.01 -13.92
CA VAL A 304 -25.56 -2.23 -12.69
C VAL A 304 -25.01 -3.13 -11.59
N PRO A 305 -23.86 -2.83 -10.99
CA PRO A 305 -23.28 -3.68 -9.95
C PRO A 305 -24.20 -3.84 -8.73
N PRO A 306 -24.26 -5.02 -8.10
CA PRO A 306 -25.19 -5.30 -7.01
C PRO A 306 -24.85 -4.48 -5.75
N THR A 307 -25.89 -4.13 -4.95
CA THR A 307 -25.73 -3.43 -3.67
C THR A 307 -25.02 -4.28 -2.62
N SER A 308 -25.14 -5.60 -2.75
CA SER A 308 -24.58 -6.57 -1.79
C SER A 308 -23.05 -6.65 -1.78
N ASN A 309 -22.39 -6.24 -2.89
CA ASN A 309 -20.94 -6.29 -3.02
C ASN A 309 -20.42 -5.24 -4.01
N ALA A 310 -19.47 -4.43 -3.58
CA ALA A 310 -18.89 -3.35 -4.37
C ALA A 310 -17.78 -3.79 -5.35
N ASN A 311 -17.34 -5.04 -5.34
CA ASN A 311 -16.17 -5.46 -6.14
C ASN A 311 -16.31 -5.04 -7.61
N TYR A 312 -17.46 -5.33 -8.23
CA TYR A 312 -17.71 -4.93 -9.62
C TYR A 312 -18.03 -3.44 -9.80
N GLY A 313 -18.49 -2.77 -8.77
CA GLY A 313 -18.57 -1.31 -8.75
C GLY A 313 -17.19 -0.68 -8.87
N TRP A 314 -16.20 -1.17 -8.11
CA TRP A 314 -14.81 -0.75 -8.21
C TRP A 314 -14.20 -1.05 -9.59
N ILE A 315 -14.41 -2.26 -10.14
CA ILE A 315 -13.93 -2.62 -11.46
C ILE A 315 -14.47 -1.65 -12.51
N LEU A 316 -15.78 -1.41 -12.56
CA LEU A 316 -16.40 -0.52 -13.55
C LEU A 316 -16.01 0.94 -13.34
N ASN A 317 -15.85 1.40 -12.10
CA ASN A 317 -15.28 2.71 -11.83
C ASN A 317 -13.87 2.84 -12.43
N ILE A 318 -13.01 1.86 -12.24
CA ILE A 318 -11.65 1.82 -12.83
C ILE A 318 -11.73 1.84 -14.36
N VAL A 319 -12.54 0.96 -14.98
CA VAL A 319 -12.72 0.90 -16.43
C VAL A 319 -13.18 2.24 -17.00
N SER A 320 -14.12 2.91 -16.33
CA SER A 320 -14.65 4.22 -16.76
C SER A 320 -13.59 5.32 -16.76
N LYS A 321 -12.61 5.21 -15.86
CA LYS A 321 -11.53 6.21 -15.66
C LYS A 321 -10.29 5.95 -16.52
N LEU A 322 -10.15 4.79 -17.14
CA LEU A 322 -9.03 4.51 -18.03
C LEU A 322 -9.08 5.32 -19.32
N SER A 323 -7.94 5.85 -19.75
CA SER A 323 -7.73 6.42 -21.08
C SER A 323 -7.81 5.34 -22.18
N GLN A 324 -7.74 5.72 -23.45
CA GLN A 324 -7.82 4.77 -24.58
C GLN A 324 -6.74 3.68 -24.55
N ASN A 325 -5.55 4.00 -24.04
CA ASN A 325 -4.42 3.09 -23.90
C ASN A 325 -4.13 2.77 -22.44
N GLY A 326 -5.03 3.14 -21.54
CA GLY A 326 -4.81 3.06 -20.11
C GLY A 326 -4.74 1.61 -19.61
N VAL A 327 -3.90 1.42 -18.59
CA VAL A 327 -3.67 0.15 -17.90
C VAL A 327 -3.97 0.31 -16.42
N ALA A 328 -4.64 -0.65 -15.82
CA ALA A 328 -4.92 -0.67 -14.39
C ALA A 328 -4.36 -1.93 -13.74
N GLY A 329 -3.69 -1.77 -12.59
CA GLY A 329 -3.32 -2.86 -11.68
C GLY A 329 -4.00 -2.65 -10.32
N PHE A 330 -4.91 -3.55 -9.91
CA PHE A 330 -5.64 -3.39 -8.67
C PHE A 330 -5.96 -4.72 -8.00
N LEU A 331 -6.26 -4.67 -6.72
CA LEU A 331 -6.43 -5.83 -5.86
C LEU A 331 -7.91 -6.07 -5.56
N LEU A 332 -8.34 -7.33 -5.57
CA LEU A 332 -9.66 -7.75 -5.11
C LEU A 332 -9.60 -9.09 -4.39
N ALA A 333 -10.64 -9.37 -3.62
CA ALA A 333 -10.88 -10.68 -3.05
C ALA A 333 -11.15 -11.73 -4.15
N ASN A 334 -10.75 -12.98 -3.91
CA ASN A 334 -10.85 -14.06 -4.90
C ASN A 334 -12.29 -14.38 -5.33
N GLY A 335 -13.32 -14.03 -4.53
CA GLY A 335 -14.72 -14.20 -4.91
C GLY A 335 -15.06 -13.54 -6.25
N ALA A 336 -14.51 -12.34 -6.51
CA ALA A 336 -14.71 -11.63 -7.78
C ALA A 336 -14.33 -12.43 -9.06
N LEU A 337 -13.54 -13.49 -8.93
CA LEU A 337 -13.12 -14.34 -10.05
C LEU A 337 -14.21 -15.31 -10.53
N SER A 338 -15.18 -15.63 -9.66
CA SER A 338 -16.15 -16.71 -9.92
C SER A 338 -17.57 -16.45 -9.44
N ASP A 339 -17.84 -15.26 -8.85
CA ASP A 339 -19.19 -14.90 -8.41
C ASP A 339 -20.21 -15.01 -9.55
N ASP A 340 -21.43 -15.45 -9.23
CA ASP A 340 -22.51 -15.69 -10.17
C ASP A 340 -23.45 -14.48 -10.33
N GLY A 341 -24.54 -14.66 -11.07
CA GLY A 341 -25.60 -13.65 -11.21
C GLY A 341 -25.17 -12.41 -11.99
N THR A 342 -25.42 -11.23 -11.46
CA THR A 342 -25.07 -9.95 -12.08
C THR A 342 -23.56 -9.79 -12.24
N GLU A 343 -22.78 -10.25 -11.27
CA GLU A 343 -21.32 -10.18 -11.29
C GLU A 343 -20.74 -11.04 -12.41
N LEU A 344 -21.28 -12.24 -12.67
CA LEU A 344 -20.91 -13.06 -13.81
C LEU A 344 -21.19 -12.34 -15.14
N LYS A 345 -22.33 -11.66 -15.25
CA LYS A 345 -22.68 -10.94 -16.49
C LYS A 345 -21.69 -9.80 -16.76
N ILE A 346 -21.35 -9.02 -15.74
CA ILE A 346 -20.36 -7.93 -15.87
C ILE A 346 -18.98 -8.52 -16.21
N ARG A 347 -18.57 -9.59 -15.55
CA ARG A 347 -17.28 -10.27 -15.82
C ARG A 347 -17.21 -10.77 -17.25
N ARG A 348 -18.26 -11.40 -17.74
CA ARG A 348 -18.38 -11.82 -19.13
C ARG A 348 -18.24 -10.63 -20.09
N GLN A 349 -18.96 -9.53 -19.87
CA GLN A 349 -18.86 -8.32 -20.69
C GLN A 349 -17.45 -7.72 -20.68
N LEU A 350 -16.75 -7.70 -19.52
CA LEU A 350 -15.35 -7.26 -19.46
C LEU A 350 -14.41 -8.11 -20.31
N ILE A 351 -14.61 -9.43 -20.33
CA ILE A 351 -13.83 -10.37 -21.12
C ILE A 351 -14.18 -10.23 -22.62
N GLU A 352 -15.47 -10.14 -22.98
CA GLU A 352 -15.93 -9.92 -24.34
C GLU A 352 -15.45 -8.58 -24.91
N ASN A 353 -15.38 -7.54 -24.08
CA ASN A 353 -14.80 -6.24 -24.41
C ASN A 353 -13.25 -6.23 -24.41
N ASN A 354 -12.63 -7.39 -24.20
CA ASN A 354 -11.18 -7.58 -24.27
C ASN A 354 -10.37 -6.73 -23.29
N LEU A 355 -10.94 -6.41 -22.11
CA LEU A 355 -10.32 -5.55 -21.11
C LEU A 355 -9.41 -6.30 -20.12
N VAL A 356 -9.71 -7.57 -19.82
CA VAL A 356 -8.91 -8.36 -18.87
C VAL A 356 -7.63 -8.80 -19.54
N GLU A 357 -6.48 -8.39 -19.02
CA GLU A 357 -5.16 -8.75 -19.56
C GLU A 357 -4.49 -9.86 -18.74
N ALA A 358 -4.44 -9.70 -17.42
CA ALA A 358 -3.87 -10.73 -16.56
C ALA A 358 -4.59 -10.84 -15.21
N ILE A 359 -4.58 -12.04 -14.64
CA ILE A 359 -5.12 -12.37 -13.32
C ILE A 359 -4.04 -13.13 -12.55
N ILE A 360 -3.62 -12.57 -11.42
CA ILE A 360 -2.52 -13.09 -10.62
C ILE A 360 -2.99 -13.37 -9.19
N ILE A 361 -2.99 -14.63 -8.76
CA ILE A 361 -3.25 -14.97 -7.35
C ILE A 361 -1.96 -14.77 -6.54
N LEU A 362 -2.07 -13.95 -5.50
CA LEU A 362 -0.98 -13.64 -4.58
C LEU A 362 -0.92 -14.66 -3.44
N PRO A 363 0.25 -14.82 -2.79
CA PRO A 363 0.40 -15.65 -1.61
C PRO A 363 -0.53 -15.25 -0.45
N ARG A 364 -0.79 -16.18 0.45
CA ARG A 364 -1.44 -15.88 1.73
C ARG A 364 -0.49 -15.10 2.64
N ASN A 365 -1.04 -14.42 3.64
CA ASN A 365 -0.27 -13.71 4.66
C ASN A 365 0.64 -12.58 4.13
N LEU A 366 0.39 -12.06 2.93
CA LEU A 366 1.05 -10.85 2.44
C LEU A 366 0.51 -9.59 3.13
N PHE A 367 -0.78 -9.57 3.45
CA PHE A 367 -1.42 -8.44 4.11
C PHE A 367 -1.41 -8.60 5.63
N TYR A 368 -1.18 -7.49 6.34
CA TYR A 368 -1.21 -7.48 7.80
C TYR A 368 -2.63 -7.62 8.37
N THR A 369 -3.64 -7.27 7.57
CA THR A 369 -5.05 -7.21 7.98
C THR A 369 -5.85 -8.45 7.59
N THR A 370 -5.34 -9.30 6.70
CA THR A 370 -6.00 -10.54 6.28
C THR A 370 -5.01 -11.66 6.02
N ASP A 371 -5.41 -12.89 6.35
CA ASP A 371 -4.61 -14.09 6.10
C ASP A 371 -4.97 -14.77 4.76
N ILE A 372 -5.98 -14.26 4.03
CA ILE A 372 -6.41 -14.85 2.76
C ILE A 372 -5.54 -14.39 1.59
N SER A 373 -5.47 -15.22 0.56
CA SER A 373 -4.94 -14.80 -0.74
C SER A 373 -5.87 -13.75 -1.35
N VAL A 374 -5.28 -12.76 -2.00
CA VAL A 374 -5.99 -11.78 -2.83
C VAL A 374 -5.52 -11.91 -4.26
N THR A 375 -6.27 -11.35 -5.18
CA THR A 375 -5.98 -11.39 -6.60
C THR A 375 -5.60 -10.00 -7.11
N LEU A 376 -4.49 -9.92 -7.82
CA LEU A 376 -4.12 -8.77 -8.62
C LEU A 376 -4.75 -8.91 -10.00
N TRP A 377 -5.53 -7.94 -10.39
CA TRP A 377 -6.14 -7.80 -11.71
C TRP A 377 -5.34 -6.79 -12.52
N ILE A 378 -5.04 -7.15 -13.76
CA ILE A 378 -4.52 -6.20 -14.75
C ILE A 378 -5.58 -6.05 -15.85
N LEU A 379 -6.10 -4.81 -15.96
CA LEU A 379 -6.97 -4.42 -17.08
C LEU A 379 -6.19 -3.53 -18.04
N ASN A 380 -6.40 -3.72 -19.34
CA ASN A 380 -5.73 -2.95 -20.38
C ASN A 380 -6.73 -2.63 -21.50
N LYS A 381 -6.91 -1.33 -21.80
CA LYS A 381 -7.81 -0.89 -22.87
C LYS A 381 -7.26 -1.08 -24.27
N ASN A 382 -5.96 -1.30 -24.42
CA ASN A 382 -5.34 -1.51 -25.73
C ASN A 382 -4.39 -2.72 -25.71
N LYS A 383 -4.92 -3.87 -26.10
CA LYS A 383 -4.17 -5.13 -26.24
C LYS A 383 -3.67 -5.40 -27.65
N LYS A 384 -3.88 -4.45 -28.60
CA LYS A 384 -3.42 -4.56 -29.99
C LYS A 384 -1.92 -4.45 -30.12
N ALA A 385 -1.39 -5.01 -31.20
CA ALA A 385 0.01 -4.81 -31.58
C ALA A 385 0.30 -3.32 -31.74
N ARG A 386 1.38 -2.88 -31.11
CA ARG A 386 1.84 -1.48 -31.17
C ARG A 386 3.29 -1.33 -30.81
N VAL A 387 3.90 -0.25 -31.30
CA VAL A 387 5.25 0.17 -30.90
C VAL A 387 5.09 1.42 -30.05
N VAL A 388 5.74 1.41 -28.90
CA VAL A 388 5.72 2.53 -27.94
C VAL A 388 7.16 2.88 -27.61
N GLU A 389 7.47 4.17 -27.59
CA GLU A 389 8.72 4.68 -27.01
C GLU A 389 8.43 5.17 -25.61
N GLU A 390 9.00 4.51 -24.62
CA GLU A 390 8.76 4.78 -23.22
C GLU A 390 10.08 4.82 -22.46
N ASN A 391 10.32 5.89 -21.72
CA ASN A 391 11.55 6.11 -20.95
C ASN A 391 12.87 5.94 -21.76
N GLY A 392 12.81 6.23 -23.08
CA GLY A 392 13.95 6.12 -24.00
C GLY A 392 14.18 4.71 -24.58
N GLU A 393 13.31 3.77 -24.29
CA GLU A 393 13.32 2.42 -24.83
C GLU A 393 12.15 2.22 -25.82
N VAL A 394 12.39 1.44 -26.87
CA VAL A 394 11.37 1.08 -27.85
C VAL A 394 10.81 -0.28 -27.51
N LYS A 395 9.55 -0.31 -27.04
CA LYS A 395 8.82 -1.54 -26.73
C LYS A 395 7.92 -1.91 -27.90
N ARG A 396 7.95 -3.17 -28.29
CA ARG A 396 7.14 -3.74 -29.36
C ARG A 396 6.16 -4.74 -28.79
N PHE A 397 4.91 -4.32 -28.64
CA PHE A 397 3.86 -5.17 -28.12
C PHE A 397 3.24 -6.00 -29.24
N ARG A 398 3.06 -7.31 -28.99
CA ARG A 398 2.27 -8.19 -29.87
C ARG A 398 0.77 -7.93 -29.72
N ASN A 399 -0.03 -8.46 -30.63
CA ASN A 399 -1.48 -8.54 -30.43
C ASN A 399 -1.80 -9.59 -29.34
N ARG A 400 -2.50 -9.16 -28.27
CA ARG A 400 -2.96 -9.99 -27.16
C ARG A 400 -4.49 -9.96 -27.02
N GLU A 401 -5.18 -9.45 -28.06
CA GLU A 401 -6.64 -9.50 -28.07
C GLU A 401 -7.09 -10.96 -27.95
N ARG A 402 -8.15 -11.18 -27.18
CA ARG A 402 -8.73 -12.50 -26.92
C ARG A 402 -7.80 -13.49 -26.19
N GLU A 403 -6.84 -12.99 -25.43
CA GLU A 403 -6.01 -13.79 -24.53
C GLU A 403 -6.00 -13.21 -23.13
N ILE A 404 -5.87 -14.06 -22.11
CA ILE A 404 -5.73 -13.69 -20.70
C ILE A 404 -4.57 -14.49 -20.12
N LEU A 405 -3.63 -13.79 -19.48
CA LEU A 405 -2.55 -14.43 -18.74
C LEU A 405 -3.00 -14.72 -17.30
N PHE A 406 -2.91 -15.96 -16.89
CA PHE A 406 -3.13 -16.41 -15.51
C PHE A 406 -1.81 -16.71 -14.83
N MET A 407 -1.61 -16.23 -13.59
CA MET A 407 -0.43 -16.53 -12.78
C MET A 407 -0.84 -16.96 -11.37
N ASP A 408 -0.12 -17.93 -10.82
CA ASP A 408 -0.30 -18.43 -9.45
C ASP A 408 0.98 -18.26 -8.65
N LEU A 409 0.97 -17.32 -7.71
CA LEU A 409 2.11 -16.99 -6.87
C LEU A 409 1.99 -17.57 -5.45
N ARG A 410 1.00 -18.43 -5.17
CA ARG A 410 0.73 -18.92 -3.81
C ARG A 410 1.89 -19.68 -3.16
N GLN A 411 2.81 -20.20 -3.98
CA GLN A 411 4.03 -20.90 -3.54
C GLN A 411 5.26 -19.99 -3.50
N MET A 412 5.14 -18.70 -3.83
CA MET A 412 6.22 -17.73 -3.84
C MET A 412 6.27 -16.91 -2.56
N GLY A 413 7.39 -16.23 -2.36
CA GLY A 413 7.63 -15.35 -1.23
C GLY A 413 8.43 -15.98 -0.11
N SER A 414 9.01 -15.14 0.71
CA SER A 414 9.85 -15.49 1.85
C SER A 414 9.22 -15.06 3.17
N PRO A 415 9.45 -15.78 4.27
CA PRO A 415 8.96 -15.38 5.58
C PRO A 415 9.43 -13.99 5.99
N TYR A 416 8.49 -13.14 6.37
CA TYR A 416 8.71 -11.80 6.91
C TYR A 416 7.97 -11.66 8.23
N GLU A 417 8.66 -11.36 9.29
CA GLU A 417 8.14 -11.35 10.64
C GLU A 417 7.24 -12.61 10.95
N LYS A 418 7.26 -13.16 12.05
CA LYS A 418 6.55 -14.37 12.55
C LYS A 418 5.67 -15.15 11.54
N LYS A 419 4.59 -14.56 11.02
CA LYS A 419 3.59 -15.25 10.19
C LYS A 419 3.39 -14.63 8.80
N TYR A 420 3.99 -13.48 8.53
CA TYR A 420 3.81 -12.79 7.25
C TYR A 420 4.83 -13.24 6.22
N ILE A 421 4.46 -13.05 4.96
CA ILE A 421 5.29 -13.35 3.80
C ILE A 421 5.51 -12.04 3.04
N GLU A 422 6.66 -11.87 2.42
CA GLU A 422 6.91 -10.81 1.44
C GLU A 422 7.40 -11.41 0.12
N LEU A 423 7.02 -10.79 -0.99
CA LEU A 423 7.59 -11.08 -2.29
C LEU A 423 8.96 -10.39 -2.37
N THR A 424 10.00 -11.19 -2.54
CA THR A 424 11.36 -10.69 -2.69
C THR A 424 11.52 -9.95 -4.01
N GLU A 425 12.64 -9.27 -4.21
CA GLU A 425 12.98 -8.64 -5.49
C GLU A 425 13.12 -9.70 -6.60
N GLU A 426 13.69 -10.86 -6.30
CA GLU A 426 13.78 -11.99 -7.23
C GLU A 426 12.42 -12.54 -7.62
N ASP A 427 11.50 -12.68 -6.65
CA ASP A 427 10.12 -13.11 -6.91
C ASP A 427 9.43 -12.14 -7.88
N ARG A 428 9.54 -10.82 -7.60
CA ARG A 428 8.92 -9.81 -8.45
C ARG A 428 9.54 -9.80 -9.85
N ALA A 429 10.86 -9.83 -9.95
CA ALA A 429 11.56 -9.87 -11.24
C ALA A 429 11.16 -11.09 -12.08
N LYS A 430 10.94 -12.25 -11.45
CA LYS A 430 10.43 -13.44 -12.13
C LYS A 430 9.04 -13.23 -12.68
N VAL A 431 8.12 -12.66 -11.89
CA VAL A 431 6.73 -12.41 -12.29
C VAL A 431 6.65 -11.38 -13.40
N THR A 432 7.32 -10.24 -13.23
CA THR A 432 7.33 -9.14 -14.21
C THR A 432 8.04 -9.54 -15.49
N GLY A 433 9.13 -10.30 -15.39
CA GLY A 433 9.84 -10.84 -16.56
C GLY A 433 8.95 -11.73 -17.42
N VAL A 434 8.17 -12.64 -16.82
CA VAL A 434 7.21 -13.47 -17.55
C VAL A 434 6.09 -12.64 -18.16
N TYR A 435 5.54 -11.67 -17.42
CA TYR A 435 4.47 -10.81 -17.90
C TYR A 435 4.94 -9.96 -19.10
N HIS A 436 6.10 -9.31 -19.01
CA HIS A 436 6.62 -8.50 -20.11
C HIS A 436 7.05 -9.33 -21.31
N ALA A 437 7.66 -10.51 -21.10
CA ALA A 437 7.98 -11.44 -22.18
C ALA A 437 6.72 -11.87 -22.96
N TRP A 438 5.63 -12.18 -22.24
CA TRP A 438 4.34 -12.54 -22.85
C TRP A 438 3.73 -11.40 -23.68
N GLN A 439 4.00 -10.15 -23.33
CA GLN A 439 3.46 -8.98 -24.04
C GLN A 439 4.20 -8.63 -25.34
N GLN A 440 5.47 -9.02 -25.50
CA GLN A 440 6.34 -8.56 -26.56
C GLN A 440 6.24 -9.38 -27.86
N GLU A 441 6.61 -8.76 -28.99
CA GLU A 441 6.87 -9.48 -30.24
C GLU A 441 7.95 -10.55 -30.04
N GLY A 442 7.79 -11.72 -30.66
CA GLY A 442 8.73 -12.86 -30.48
C GLY A 442 8.53 -13.58 -29.15
N TYR A 443 7.38 -13.43 -28.51
CA TYR A 443 7.08 -14.05 -27.23
C TYR A 443 7.19 -15.57 -27.23
N GLU A 444 6.97 -16.22 -28.38
CA GLU A 444 7.11 -17.67 -28.54
C GLU A 444 8.51 -18.20 -28.21
N GLU A 445 9.52 -17.34 -28.29
CA GLU A 445 10.90 -17.68 -27.93
C GLU A 445 11.20 -17.41 -26.45
N THR A 446 10.46 -16.50 -25.82
CA THR A 446 10.76 -15.95 -24.48
C THR A 446 9.72 -16.30 -23.42
N TYR A 447 8.49 -16.66 -23.84
CA TYR A 447 7.39 -17.06 -22.96
C TYR A 447 6.98 -18.51 -23.26
N GLN A 448 6.67 -19.23 -22.22
CA GLN A 448 5.97 -20.52 -22.28
C GLN A 448 5.06 -20.70 -21.07
N ASN A 449 4.00 -21.47 -21.23
CA ASN A 449 3.18 -21.90 -20.11
C ASN A 449 4.03 -22.75 -19.16
N VAL A 450 3.96 -22.45 -17.87
CA VAL A 450 4.73 -23.17 -16.85
C VAL A 450 3.75 -23.76 -15.83
N PRO A 451 3.70 -25.09 -15.66
CA PRO A 451 2.87 -25.73 -14.65
C PRO A 451 3.08 -25.11 -13.27
N GLU A 452 2.01 -25.04 -12.49
CA GLU A 452 1.99 -24.44 -11.15
C GLU A 452 2.35 -22.95 -11.08
N PHE A 453 2.60 -22.28 -12.22
CA PHE A 453 3.01 -20.87 -12.20
C PHE A 453 2.25 -19.97 -13.16
N CYS A 454 2.25 -20.25 -14.49
CA CYS A 454 1.57 -19.35 -15.45
C CYS A 454 0.98 -20.09 -16.64
N TYR A 455 -0.10 -19.51 -17.19
CA TYR A 455 -0.78 -20.04 -18.36
C TYR A 455 -1.47 -18.91 -19.16
N SER A 456 -1.26 -18.86 -20.47
CA SER A 456 -1.98 -17.96 -21.37
C SER A 456 -3.17 -18.69 -21.96
N ALA A 457 -4.39 -18.30 -21.55
CA ALA A 457 -5.62 -18.88 -22.03
C ALA A 457 -6.22 -18.07 -23.18
N SER A 458 -6.77 -18.76 -24.19
CA SER A 458 -7.55 -18.12 -25.23
C SER A 458 -8.95 -17.74 -24.73
N PHE A 459 -9.59 -16.78 -25.41
CA PHE A 459 -10.98 -16.41 -25.14
C PHE A 459 -11.93 -17.61 -25.20
N ASP A 460 -11.75 -18.47 -26.20
CA ASP A 460 -12.63 -19.62 -26.42
C ASP A 460 -12.53 -20.61 -25.25
N GLU A 461 -11.32 -20.84 -24.73
CA GLU A 461 -11.12 -21.64 -23.54
C GLU A 461 -11.77 -21.00 -22.29
N VAL A 462 -11.65 -19.67 -22.13
CA VAL A 462 -12.30 -18.96 -21.02
C VAL A 462 -13.83 -19.03 -21.13
N ALA A 463 -14.39 -18.94 -22.35
CA ALA A 463 -15.82 -19.08 -22.60
C ALA A 463 -16.33 -20.51 -22.31
N GLU A 464 -15.60 -21.54 -22.74
CA GLU A 464 -15.91 -22.96 -22.43
C GLU A 464 -15.95 -23.23 -20.94
N LYS A 465 -15.08 -22.54 -20.15
CA LYS A 465 -15.04 -22.64 -18.70
C LYS A 465 -16.03 -21.70 -17.98
N GLY A 466 -17.02 -21.16 -18.71
CA GLY A 466 -18.09 -20.33 -18.15
C GLY A 466 -17.62 -18.96 -17.67
N PHE A 467 -16.60 -18.38 -18.30
CA PHE A 467 -16.03 -17.06 -17.96
C PHE A 467 -15.52 -16.95 -16.51
N THR A 468 -15.15 -18.06 -15.89
CA THR A 468 -14.43 -18.00 -14.60
C THR A 468 -13.02 -17.46 -14.82
N LEU A 469 -12.53 -16.66 -13.89
CA LEU A 469 -11.16 -16.13 -13.92
C LEU A 469 -10.27 -16.76 -12.84
N VAL A 470 -10.66 -17.89 -12.28
CA VAL A 470 -9.90 -18.62 -11.26
C VAL A 470 -8.68 -19.29 -11.90
N PRO A 471 -7.43 -18.86 -11.61
CA PRO A 471 -6.23 -19.36 -12.27
C PRO A 471 -6.04 -20.88 -12.20
N SER A 472 -6.44 -21.53 -11.10
CA SER A 472 -6.35 -23.00 -10.97
C SER A 472 -7.26 -23.80 -11.92
N ARG A 473 -8.12 -23.12 -12.70
CA ARG A 473 -8.90 -23.74 -13.78
C ARG A 473 -8.13 -23.82 -15.10
N TYR A 474 -7.01 -23.10 -15.21
CA TYR A 474 -6.20 -22.95 -16.41
C TYR A 474 -4.79 -23.49 -16.22
N ILE A 475 -4.15 -23.14 -15.10
CA ILE A 475 -2.81 -23.56 -14.77
C ILE A 475 -2.81 -25.03 -14.39
N GLU A 476 -1.97 -25.81 -15.06
CA GLU A 476 -1.80 -27.22 -14.80
C GLU A 476 -1.01 -27.44 -13.50
N PHE A 477 -1.46 -28.36 -12.67
CA PHE A 477 -0.76 -28.75 -11.43
C PHE A 477 -0.08 -30.09 -11.64
N VAL A 478 1.19 -30.17 -11.24
CA VAL A 478 1.96 -31.41 -11.32
C VAL A 478 1.46 -32.37 -10.24
N ASN A 479 0.92 -33.50 -10.66
CA ASN A 479 0.56 -34.57 -9.72
C ASN A 479 1.83 -35.24 -9.21
N ARG A 480 2.28 -34.83 -8.05
CA ARG A 480 3.49 -35.39 -7.40
C ARG A 480 3.23 -36.77 -6.78
N ASP A 481 1.99 -37.21 -6.75
CA ASP A 481 1.57 -38.46 -6.10
C ASP A 481 1.51 -39.64 -7.07
N GLU A 482 1.64 -39.44 -8.39
CA GLU A 482 1.54 -40.50 -9.39
C GLU A 482 2.64 -41.57 -9.31
N ASN A 483 3.76 -41.28 -8.64
CA ASN A 483 4.90 -42.18 -8.49
C ASN A 483 5.16 -42.63 -7.05
N ILE A 484 4.29 -42.31 -6.10
CA ILE A 484 4.47 -42.73 -4.71
C ILE A 484 3.45 -43.85 -4.39
N ASP A 485 3.96 -45.06 -4.13
CA ASP A 485 3.14 -46.15 -3.66
C ASP A 485 2.35 -45.73 -2.42
N PHE A 486 1.02 -45.95 -2.47
CA PHE A 486 0.09 -45.55 -1.42
C PHE A 486 0.53 -46.01 -0.04
N ASP A 487 0.98 -47.27 0.08
CA ASP A 487 1.43 -47.85 1.34
C ASP A 487 2.68 -47.18 1.90
N THR A 488 3.58 -46.78 1.01
CA THR A 488 4.80 -46.06 1.38
C THR A 488 4.46 -44.65 1.88
N LYS A 489 3.56 -43.96 1.18
CA LYS A 489 3.11 -42.61 1.59
C LYS A 489 2.34 -42.65 2.91
N MET A 490 1.44 -43.60 3.07
CA MET A 490 0.70 -43.81 4.33
C MET A 490 1.62 -44.09 5.52
N LYS A 491 2.67 -44.89 5.34
CA LYS A 491 3.67 -45.13 6.40
C LYS A 491 4.43 -43.88 6.78
N THR A 492 4.81 -43.07 5.80
CA THR A 492 5.48 -41.76 6.03
C THR A 492 4.56 -40.82 6.81
N LEU A 493 3.31 -40.65 6.36
CA LEU A 493 2.32 -39.80 7.03
C LEU A 493 1.99 -40.27 8.44
N GLN A 494 1.92 -41.59 8.65
CA GLN A 494 1.73 -42.18 9.99
C GLN A 494 2.92 -41.89 10.92
N SER A 495 4.15 -41.94 10.40
CA SER A 495 5.34 -41.57 11.16
C SER A 495 5.35 -40.10 11.54
N GLU A 496 5.09 -39.22 10.59
CA GLU A 496 5.00 -37.75 10.81
C GLU A 496 3.89 -37.42 11.82
N LEU A 497 2.70 -38.01 11.67
CA LEU A 497 1.60 -37.81 12.61
C LEU A 497 1.99 -38.28 14.03
N ARG A 498 2.66 -39.40 14.14
CA ARG A 498 3.13 -39.91 15.42
C ARG A 498 4.12 -38.95 16.09
N GLU A 499 5.07 -38.42 15.34
CA GLU A 499 6.02 -37.43 15.85
C GLU A 499 5.31 -36.14 16.32
N LEU A 500 4.33 -35.65 15.56
CA LEU A 500 3.54 -34.47 15.92
C LEU A 500 2.71 -34.70 17.20
N LEU A 501 2.10 -35.88 17.35
CA LEU A 501 1.36 -36.22 18.56
C LEU A 501 2.27 -36.30 19.79
N ILE A 502 3.46 -36.89 19.66
CA ILE A 502 4.47 -36.92 20.74
C ILE A 502 4.92 -35.47 21.09
N ALA A 503 5.14 -34.61 20.08
CA ALA A 503 5.50 -33.23 20.31
C ALA A 503 4.36 -32.44 21.00
N GLU A 504 3.11 -32.71 20.64
CA GLU A 504 1.93 -32.13 21.29
C GLU A 504 1.85 -32.53 22.77
N GLU A 505 1.96 -33.85 23.09
CA GLU A 505 1.94 -34.30 24.47
C GLU A 505 3.07 -33.69 25.31
N LYS A 506 4.27 -33.58 24.74
CA LYS A 506 5.39 -32.94 25.40
C LYS A 506 5.10 -31.46 25.65
N SER A 507 4.59 -30.73 24.65
CA SER A 507 4.24 -29.33 24.79
C SER A 507 3.17 -29.08 25.84
N LYS A 508 2.16 -29.99 25.93
CA LYS A 508 1.14 -29.95 26.98
C LYS A 508 1.76 -30.18 28.37
N ALA A 509 2.64 -31.16 28.50
CA ALA A 509 3.33 -31.43 29.76
C ALA A 509 4.22 -30.28 30.22
N ASP A 510 4.98 -29.65 29.27
CA ASP A 510 5.80 -28.49 29.55
C ASP A 510 4.94 -27.30 29.99
N LEU A 511 3.79 -27.08 29.35
CA LEU A 511 2.84 -26.03 29.71
C LEU A 511 2.28 -26.24 31.13
N LEU A 512 1.82 -27.47 31.46
CA LEU A 512 1.31 -27.80 32.78
C LEU A 512 2.38 -27.59 33.87
N THR A 513 3.63 -27.92 33.55
CA THR A 513 4.77 -27.73 34.47
C THR A 513 4.98 -26.25 34.76
N VAL A 514 4.98 -25.39 33.73
CA VAL A 514 5.13 -23.93 33.90
C VAL A 514 3.99 -23.34 34.72
N PHE A 515 2.74 -23.77 34.47
CA PHE A 515 1.61 -23.28 35.28
C PHE A 515 1.70 -23.71 36.74
N LYS A 516 2.12 -24.94 37.00
CA LYS A 516 2.34 -25.43 38.34
C LYS A 516 3.44 -24.69 39.09
N GLU A 517 4.53 -24.36 38.39
CA GLU A 517 5.62 -23.53 38.96
C GLU A 517 5.15 -22.09 39.26
N LEU A 518 4.18 -21.56 38.50
CA LEU A 518 3.56 -20.26 38.73
C LEU A 518 2.45 -20.28 39.79
N GLY A 519 2.13 -21.47 40.37
CA GLY A 519 1.10 -21.62 41.39
C GLY A 519 -0.33 -21.70 40.88
N TYR A 520 -0.53 -22.02 39.57
CA TYR A 520 -1.84 -22.22 38.97
C TYR A 520 -2.05 -23.68 38.57
N GLU A 521 -3.27 -24.16 38.71
CA GLU A 521 -3.70 -25.46 38.16
C GLU A 521 -4.57 -25.21 36.92
N ILE A 522 -4.27 -25.93 35.82
CA ILE A 522 -5.07 -25.93 34.58
C ILE A 522 -5.41 -27.39 34.27
N GLU A 523 -6.70 -27.65 34.01
CA GLU A 523 -7.19 -28.88 33.37
C GLU A 523 -7.20 -28.63 31.84
N LEU A 524 -6.49 -29.48 31.06
CA LEU A 524 -6.42 -29.43 29.59
C LEU A 524 -7.26 -30.54 28.98
#